data_0a5501cd79a618bb41c8a3eb6c23bab2
#
_entry.id   0a5501cd79a618bb41c8a3eb6c23bab2
#
_cell.length_a   1.000
_cell.length_b   1.000
_cell.length_c   1.000
_cell.angle_alpha   90.00
_cell.angle_beta   90.00
_cell.angle_gamma   90.00
#
_symmetry.space_group_name_H-M   'P 1'
#
loop_
_entity.id
_entity.type
_entity.pdbx_description
1 polymer ?
#
loop_
_entity_poly.entity_id
_entity_poly.type
_entity_poly.pdbx_seq_one_letter_code
_entity_poly.pdbx_strand_id
1 'polypeptide(L)'
;MILASSHQAECNHTRSSEYLNPYEAPPLILKELFKSWRLRSTLPENGLEFQEQNFSATYQIRPDQALLEFCNSDQLATKCLINDSLQLQRVYSSKKIPASLHETVQDPLLLIPLLSSILTGSLLGLKVAPTLLPPIVQKELLSRLLHRDLSNPDHQTNLHLHYETSYPHGGKSFFSENPTSVKFISKDQIAHKNLDCKKALEKKLRWLTLGGQYDWSRKEYPKNKNPKFPHDISKLIVGLFPCIEPQAAIVNLYSPGDTLSLHRDVSEEVDRGLVSISLGCDAYFIIGLQNKDTMEIESEVLLLHSGDVLYMTQESRFAWHGVPMILENTCPEYLKNWPGDEFPTWKDWIKKKRINLNVRQILDESNQTEC
;
A
#
# COMPACT_ATOMS: atom_id res chain seq x y z
N MET A 1 20.38 22.44 11.32
CA MET A 1 20.17 23.38 10.19
C MET A 1 20.48 22.76 8.81
N ILE A 2 21.29 21.70 8.71
CA ILE A 2 21.64 21.04 7.43
C ILE A 2 20.58 20.02 6.96
N LEU A 3 19.72 19.52 7.84
CA LEU A 3 18.65 18.54 7.50
C LEU A 3 17.40 19.16 6.88
N ALA A 4 17.18 20.46 7.04
CA ALA A 4 16.01 21.14 6.44
C ALA A 4 16.19 21.47 4.95
N SER A 5 17.43 21.59 4.48
CA SER A 5 17.70 21.98 3.07
C SER A 5 17.55 20.82 2.07
N SER A 6 17.75 19.56 2.49
CA SER A 6 17.59 18.40 1.62
C SER A 6 16.11 18.03 1.41
N HIS A 7 15.23 18.26 2.40
CA HIS A 7 13.80 18.02 2.29
C HIS A 7 13.10 19.04 1.38
N GLN A 8 13.54 20.32 1.39
CA GLN A 8 12.97 21.34 0.50
C GLN A 8 13.29 21.10 -0.99
N ALA A 9 14.43 20.49 -1.30
CA ALA A 9 14.78 20.16 -2.69
C ALA A 9 13.91 19.03 -3.28
N GLU A 10 13.44 18.10 -2.45
CA GLU A 10 12.56 16.99 -2.90
C GLU A 10 11.10 17.44 -3.10
N CYS A 11 10.67 18.54 -2.46
CA CYS A 11 9.31 19.06 -2.56
C CYS A 11 9.07 19.97 -3.80
N ASN A 12 10.11 20.40 -4.50
CA ASN A 12 10.03 21.44 -5.54
C ASN A 12 10.20 20.93 -6.97
N HIS A 13 9.91 19.67 -7.26
CA HIS A 13 9.92 19.21 -8.65
C HIS A 13 8.65 19.64 -9.37
N THR A 14 8.80 20.56 -10.31
CA THR A 14 7.76 20.87 -11.31
C THR A 14 7.80 19.80 -12.40
N ARG A 15 6.64 19.27 -12.75
CA ARG A 15 6.45 18.32 -13.86
C ARG A 15 7.16 18.84 -15.11
N SER A 16 8.03 18.04 -15.71
CA SER A 16 8.43 18.25 -17.08
C SER A 16 7.15 18.29 -17.94
N SER A 17 6.96 19.28 -18.76
CA SER A 17 5.73 19.62 -19.49
C SER A 17 5.20 18.54 -20.45
N GLU A 18 5.74 17.34 -20.43
CA GLU A 18 5.28 16.24 -21.27
C GLU A 18 4.11 15.50 -20.59
N TYR A 19 2.95 15.63 -21.21
CA TYR A 19 1.77 14.85 -20.85
C TYR A 19 2.04 13.36 -21.11
N LEU A 20 2.06 12.56 -20.04
CA LEU A 20 2.19 11.11 -20.16
C LEU A 20 0.83 10.49 -20.47
N ASN A 21 0.79 9.72 -21.56
CA ASN A 21 -0.45 9.07 -22.00
C ASN A 21 -0.82 7.89 -21.07
N PRO A 22 -1.96 7.95 -20.35
CA PRO A 22 -2.40 6.86 -19.48
C PRO A 22 -2.81 5.58 -20.23
N TYR A 23 -2.97 5.66 -21.56
CA TYR A 23 -3.32 4.54 -22.44
C TYR A 23 -2.11 3.94 -23.15
N GLU A 24 -0.91 4.45 -22.91
CA GLU A 24 0.31 3.91 -23.51
C GLU A 24 0.52 2.46 -23.07
N ALA A 25 1.03 1.64 -23.97
CA ALA A 25 1.33 0.25 -23.68
C ALA A 25 2.74 0.11 -23.08
N PRO A 26 2.92 -0.76 -22.07
CA PRO A 26 4.25 -1.00 -21.51
C PRO A 26 5.22 -1.56 -22.56
N PRO A 27 6.53 -1.23 -22.45
CA PRO A 27 7.58 -1.79 -23.31
C PRO A 27 7.56 -3.31 -23.35
N LEU A 28 7.90 -3.88 -24.49
CA LEU A 28 7.85 -5.33 -24.71
C LEU A 28 8.72 -6.10 -23.70
N ILE A 29 9.92 -5.59 -23.42
CA ILE A 29 10.86 -6.20 -22.47
C ILE A 29 10.22 -6.32 -21.07
N LEU A 30 9.51 -5.27 -20.61
CA LEU A 30 8.82 -5.32 -19.32
C LEU A 30 7.63 -6.29 -19.33
N LYS A 31 6.91 -6.40 -20.46
CA LYS A 31 5.83 -7.39 -20.61
C LYS A 31 6.37 -8.82 -20.55
N GLU A 32 7.50 -9.09 -21.17
CA GLU A 32 8.14 -10.39 -21.13
C GLU A 32 8.68 -10.72 -19.73
N LEU A 33 9.32 -9.75 -19.08
CA LEU A 33 9.73 -9.86 -17.69
C LEU A 33 8.53 -10.20 -16.79
N PHE A 34 7.45 -9.44 -16.89
CA PHE A 34 6.22 -9.67 -16.12
C PHE A 34 5.65 -11.08 -16.38
N LYS A 35 5.57 -11.50 -17.64
CA LYS A 35 5.09 -12.82 -18.03
C LYS A 35 5.97 -13.92 -17.45
N SER A 36 7.29 -13.77 -17.50
CA SER A 36 8.24 -14.76 -16.98
C SER A 36 8.06 -14.96 -15.46
N TRP A 37 7.83 -13.88 -14.71
CA TRP A 37 7.56 -13.96 -13.27
C TRP A 37 6.20 -14.54 -12.95
N ARG A 38 5.17 -14.19 -13.70
CA ARG A 38 3.81 -14.73 -13.54
C ARG A 38 3.74 -16.24 -13.76
N LEU A 39 4.56 -16.79 -14.66
CA LEU A 39 4.55 -18.22 -15.03
C LEU A 39 5.48 -19.07 -14.16
N ARG A 40 6.22 -18.49 -13.22
CA ARG A 40 7.08 -19.28 -12.32
C ARG A 40 6.22 -20.15 -11.42
N SER A 41 6.46 -21.47 -11.49
CA SER A 41 5.78 -22.48 -10.66
C SER A 41 6.48 -22.69 -9.31
N THR A 42 7.73 -22.28 -9.19
CA THR A 42 8.56 -22.42 -7.99
C THR A 42 9.27 -21.11 -7.68
N LEU A 43 9.42 -20.81 -6.38
CA LEU A 43 10.33 -19.77 -5.94
C LEU A 43 11.74 -20.10 -6.43
N PRO A 44 12.56 -19.12 -6.83
CA PRO A 44 13.99 -19.36 -7.03
C PRO A 44 14.55 -20.04 -5.78
N GLU A 45 15.33 -21.11 -5.90
CA GLU A 45 15.91 -21.85 -4.76
C GLU A 45 16.79 -20.96 -3.87
N ASN A 46 17.37 -19.93 -4.44
CA ASN A 46 17.91 -18.78 -3.72
C ASN A 46 16.84 -17.70 -3.89
N GLY A 47 15.85 -17.64 -2.96
CA GLY A 47 14.90 -16.54 -2.98
C GLY A 47 15.66 -15.28 -3.33
N LEU A 48 15.22 -14.55 -4.37
CA LEU A 48 15.67 -13.17 -4.52
C LEU A 48 15.13 -12.45 -3.28
N GLU A 49 15.71 -12.80 -2.11
CA GLU A 49 15.72 -11.92 -0.98
C GLU A 49 16.12 -10.60 -1.59
N PHE A 50 15.35 -9.58 -1.31
CA PHE A 50 15.69 -8.22 -1.57
C PHE A 50 17.23 -8.14 -1.58
N GLN A 51 17.83 -8.08 -2.78
CA GLN A 51 19.28 -8.04 -2.84
C GLN A 51 19.64 -6.64 -2.37
N GLU A 52 19.90 -6.51 -1.07
CA GLU A 52 20.45 -5.29 -0.45
C GLU A 52 21.65 -4.75 -1.24
N GLN A 53 22.24 -5.59 -2.08
CA GLN A 53 23.40 -5.27 -2.91
C GLN A 53 23.16 -4.14 -3.93
N ASN A 54 21.92 -3.93 -4.37
CA ASN A 54 21.56 -2.88 -5.33
C ASN A 54 20.98 -1.62 -4.68
N PHE A 55 20.84 -1.62 -3.36
CA PHE A 55 20.28 -0.50 -2.62
C PHE A 55 21.29 0.06 -1.62
N SER A 56 21.47 1.36 -1.64
CA SER A 56 22.29 2.06 -0.64
C SER A 56 21.38 2.76 0.37
N ALA A 57 21.76 2.73 1.65
CA ALA A 57 21.09 3.51 2.68
C ALA A 57 21.37 5.00 2.46
N THR A 58 20.35 5.76 2.03
CA THR A 58 20.53 7.17 1.64
C THR A 58 20.09 8.16 2.69
N TYR A 59 19.07 7.86 3.48
CA TYR A 59 18.74 8.68 4.64
C TYR A 59 17.86 7.93 5.63
N GLN A 60 17.73 8.51 6.83
CA GLN A 60 17.01 7.92 7.95
C GLN A 60 15.80 8.78 8.27
N ILE A 61 14.66 8.15 8.48
CA ILE A 61 13.45 8.79 9.00
C ILE A 61 13.23 8.36 10.45
N ARG A 62 12.59 9.23 11.23
CA ARG A 62 12.13 8.90 12.59
C ARG A 62 10.61 8.68 12.53
N PRO A 63 10.17 7.45 12.30
CA PRO A 63 8.75 7.14 12.12
C PRO A 63 8.01 7.03 13.45
N ASP A 64 8.72 6.98 14.57
CA ASP A 64 8.23 6.69 15.92
C ASP A 64 7.02 7.53 16.31
N GLN A 65 7.09 8.84 16.16
CA GLN A 65 6.00 9.74 16.55
C GLN A 65 4.75 9.52 15.71
N ALA A 66 4.87 9.45 14.39
CA ALA A 66 3.73 9.25 13.50
C ALA A 66 3.06 7.88 13.70
N LEU A 67 3.86 6.84 13.95
CA LEU A 67 3.37 5.49 14.21
C LEU A 67 2.68 5.40 15.58
N LEU A 68 3.24 6.04 16.61
CA LEU A 68 2.64 6.13 17.95
C LEU A 68 1.34 6.92 17.93
N GLU A 69 1.29 8.09 17.31
CA GLU A 69 0.08 8.90 17.21
C GLU A 69 -1.03 8.18 16.47
N PHE A 70 -0.69 7.42 15.43
CA PHE A 70 -1.66 6.60 14.71
C PHE A 70 -2.30 5.52 15.59
N CYS A 71 -1.54 4.90 16.49
CA CYS A 71 -2.04 3.89 17.41
C CYS A 71 -2.69 4.47 18.67
N ASN A 72 -2.29 5.67 19.11
CA ASN A 72 -2.72 6.29 20.38
C ASN A 72 -4.14 6.88 20.37
N SER A 73 -4.91 6.75 19.33
CA SER A 73 -6.33 7.06 19.37
C SER A 73 -7.12 6.14 20.34
N ASP A 74 -6.48 5.05 20.81
CA ASP A 74 -6.99 4.15 21.85
C ASP A 74 -5.92 3.84 22.90
N GLN A 75 -6.19 4.12 24.19
CA GLN A 75 -5.26 3.84 25.32
C GLN A 75 -4.89 2.35 25.48
N LEU A 76 -5.62 1.43 24.84
CA LEU A 76 -5.28 0.01 24.78
C LEU A 76 -4.06 -0.28 23.89
N ALA A 77 -3.84 0.52 22.88
CA ALA A 77 -2.76 0.32 21.91
C ALA A 77 -1.36 0.42 22.53
N THR A 78 -1.19 1.29 23.54
CA THR A 78 0.11 1.50 24.19
C THR A 78 0.62 0.26 24.94
N LYS A 79 -0.28 -0.53 25.56
CA LYS A 79 0.09 -1.80 26.23
C LYS A 79 0.45 -2.90 25.25
N CYS A 80 -0.20 -2.94 24.08
CA CYS A 80 0.12 -3.90 23.02
C CYS A 80 1.46 -3.58 22.32
N LEU A 81 1.81 -2.30 22.15
CA LEU A 81 3.10 -1.90 21.58
C LEU A 81 4.29 -2.45 22.36
N ILE A 82 4.21 -2.48 23.69
CA ILE A 82 5.26 -3.02 24.56
C ILE A 82 5.43 -4.52 24.36
N ASN A 83 4.35 -5.29 24.25
CA ASN A 83 4.42 -6.73 24.07
C ASN A 83 4.84 -7.14 22.63
N ASP A 84 4.37 -6.42 21.61
CA ASP A 84 4.72 -6.72 20.23
C ASP A 84 6.15 -6.30 19.90
N SER A 85 6.69 -5.24 20.53
CA SER A 85 8.10 -4.86 20.40
C SER A 85 9.06 -5.91 20.95
N LEU A 86 8.68 -6.63 22.02
CA LEU A 86 9.44 -7.78 22.53
C LEU A 86 9.40 -8.98 21.57
N GLN A 87 8.30 -9.19 20.85
CA GLN A 87 8.22 -10.23 19.81
C GLN A 87 9.02 -9.84 18.56
N LEU A 88 9.04 -8.57 18.18
CA LEU A 88 9.88 -8.05 17.10
C LEU A 88 11.37 -8.30 17.37
N GLN A 89 11.85 -8.06 18.59
CA GLN A 89 13.23 -8.40 18.96
C GLN A 89 13.57 -9.87 18.70
N ARG A 90 12.64 -10.80 18.94
CA ARG A 90 12.85 -12.23 18.68
C ARG A 90 12.86 -12.57 17.19
N VAL A 91 12.09 -11.89 16.37
CA VAL A 91 12.05 -12.09 14.91
C VAL A 91 13.28 -11.49 14.24
N TYR A 92 13.74 -10.31 14.69
CA TYR A 92 14.94 -9.66 14.17
C TYR A 92 16.24 -10.26 14.69
N SER A 93 16.27 -10.86 15.88
CA SER A 93 17.46 -11.54 16.39
C SER A 93 17.82 -12.81 15.63
N SER A 94 16.90 -13.36 14.83
CA SER A 94 17.15 -14.51 13.96
C SER A 94 17.67 -14.16 12.56
N LYS A 95 17.56 -12.89 12.14
CA LYS A 95 18.17 -12.37 10.90
C LYS A 95 19.39 -11.52 11.31
N LYS A 96 20.55 -11.81 10.77
CA LYS A 96 21.81 -11.10 11.06
C LYS A 96 21.68 -9.59 10.89
N ILE A 97 21.40 -8.89 11.99
CA ILE A 97 21.51 -7.43 12.07
C ILE A 97 22.98 -7.08 12.19
N PRO A 98 23.50 -6.07 11.46
CA PRO A 98 24.87 -5.61 11.65
C PRO A 98 25.14 -5.26 13.11
N ALA A 99 26.25 -5.72 13.67
CA ALA A 99 26.61 -5.59 15.08
C ALA A 99 26.66 -4.14 15.62
N SER A 100 26.75 -3.14 14.73
CA SER A 100 26.75 -1.71 15.08
C SER A 100 25.43 -1.16 15.62
N LEU A 101 24.31 -1.90 15.52
CA LEU A 101 23.01 -1.47 16.02
C LEU A 101 22.64 -2.05 17.41
N HIS A 102 23.48 -2.97 17.94
CA HIS A 102 23.20 -3.66 19.20
C HIS A 102 23.55 -2.90 20.48
N GLU A 103 24.32 -1.80 20.40
CA GLU A 103 24.94 -1.22 21.60
C GLU A 103 24.14 -0.12 22.32
N THR A 104 22.97 0.32 21.83
CA THR A 104 22.38 1.57 22.34
C THR A 104 20.97 1.46 22.93
N VAL A 105 20.33 0.31 23.07
CA VAL A 105 18.92 0.25 23.52
C VAL A 105 18.77 -0.48 24.83
N GLN A 106 18.75 0.29 25.94
CA GLN A 106 18.40 -0.20 27.29
C GLN A 106 16.93 -0.02 27.66
N ASP A 107 16.09 0.65 26.83
CA ASP A 107 14.69 0.94 27.13
C ASP A 107 13.74 0.22 26.16
N PRO A 108 12.85 -0.69 26.65
CA PRO A 108 11.87 -1.39 25.80
C PRO A 108 10.86 -0.49 25.11
N LEU A 109 10.65 0.74 25.58
CA LEU A 109 9.76 1.74 24.97
C LEU A 109 10.34 2.34 23.67
N LEU A 110 11.64 2.12 23.42
CA LEU A 110 12.37 2.65 22.26
C LEU A 110 12.48 1.66 21.09
N LEU A 111 11.78 0.55 21.12
CA LEU A 111 11.86 -0.52 20.09
C LEU A 111 10.93 -0.36 18.87
N ILE A 112 10.24 0.74 18.75
CA ILE A 112 9.85 1.24 17.44
C ILE A 112 11.17 1.64 16.77
N PRO A 113 11.43 1.24 15.51
CA PRO A 113 12.71 1.56 14.90
C PRO A 113 12.92 3.06 14.95
N LEU A 114 13.75 3.51 15.91
CA LEU A 114 14.16 4.92 16.08
C LEU A 114 14.68 5.51 14.77
N LEU A 115 15.08 4.63 13.89
CA LEU A 115 15.66 4.94 12.61
C LEU A 115 15.32 3.82 11.62
N SER A 116 14.41 4.09 10.68
CA SER A 116 14.21 3.21 9.54
C SER A 116 15.14 3.63 8.41
N SER A 117 15.93 2.68 7.92
CA SER A 117 16.75 2.90 6.73
C SER A 117 15.84 2.91 5.51
N ILE A 118 15.86 3.99 4.76
CA ILE A 118 15.28 4.06 3.42
C ILE A 118 16.38 3.68 2.44
N LEU A 119 16.12 2.64 1.67
CA LEU A 119 17.02 2.14 0.65
C LEU A 119 16.64 2.77 -0.68
N THR A 120 17.64 3.18 -1.46
CA THR A 120 17.44 3.74 -2.80
C THR A 120 17.87 2.71 -3.82
N GLY A 121 16.98 2.37 -4.74
CA GLY A 121 17.24 1.48 -5.87
C GLY A 121 18.04 2.14 -6.99
N SER A 122 18.28 1.40 -8.07
CA SER A 122 18.92 1.89 -9.28
C SER A 122 18.06 2.93 -9.99
N LEU A 123 16.73 2.78 -9.94
CA LEU A 123 15.79 3.73 -10.51
C LEU A 123 15.74 5.02 -9.71
N LEU A 124 16.01 6.13 -10.37
CA LEU A 124 16.05 7.45 -9.72
C LEU A 124 14.73 7.78 -9.01
N GLY A 125 14.82 8.05 -7.71
CA GLY A 125 13.67 8.38 -6.86
C GLY A 125 12.89 7.19 -6.30
N LEU A 126 13.26 5.95 -6.64
CA LEU A 126 12.68 4.76 -6.01
C LEU A 126 13.29 4.56 -4.62
N LYS A 127 12.44 4.56 -3.61
CA LYS A 127 12.83 4.36 -2.21
C LYS A 127 12.03 3.20 -1.61
N VAL A 128 12.71 2.35 -0.87
CA VAL A 128 12.12 1.21 -0.18
C VAL A 128 12.43 1.33 1.31
N ALA A 129 11.40 1.28 2.14
CA ALA A 129 11.52 1.21 3.60
C ALA A 129 11.02 -0.17 4.07
N PRO A 130 11.93 -1.15 4.20
CA PRO A 130 11.57 -2.48 4.66
C PRO A 130 11.03 -2.44 6.09
N THR A 131 9.92 -3.17 6.34
CA THR A 131 9.31 -3.31 7.66
C THR A 131 9.08 -1.99 8.41
N LEU A 132 8.79 -0.92 7.67
CA LEU A 132 8.55 0.40 8.26
C LEU A 132 7.36 0.40 9.23
N LEU A 133 6.32 -0.38 8.94
CA LEU A 133 5.16 -0.47 9.82
C LEU A 133 5.28 -1.66 10.79
N PRO A 134 5.34 -1.40 12.11
CA PRO A 134 5.30 -2.45 13.13
C PRO A 134 3.98 -3.25 13.08
N PRO A 135 3.95 -4.49 13.61
CA PRO A 135 2.76 -5.35 13.61
C PRO A 135 1.48 -4.70 14.11
N ILE A 136 1.55 -3.91 15.18
CA ILE A 136 0.38 -3.23 15.74
C ILE A 136 -0.19 -2.18 14.80
N VAL A 137 0.68 -1.39 14.14
CA VAL A 137 0.27 -0.39 13.14
C VAL A 137 -0.38 -1.06 11.94
N GLN A 138 0.17 -2.21 11.51
CA GLN A 138 -0.41 -3.00 10.42
C GLN A 138 -1.81 -3.52 10.76
N LYS A 139 -2.02 -4.07 11.97
CA LYS A 139 -3.34 -4.51 12.45
C LYS A 139 -4.34 -3.37 12.49
N GLU A 140 -3.92 -2.24 13.07
CA GLU A 140 -4.76 -1.05 13.18
C GLU A 140 -5.12 -0.48 11.81
N LEU A 141 -4.14 -0.38 10.89
CA LEU A 141 -4.38 0.09 9.54
C LEU A 141 -5.35 -0.83 8.78
N LEU A 142 -5.18 -2.16 8.88
CA LEU A 142 -6.13 -3.11 8.32
C LEU A 142 -7.54 -2.91 8.87
N SER A 143 -7.66 -2.71 10.19
CA SER A 143 -8.96 -2.52 10.84
C SER A 143 -9.64 -1.24 10.36
N ARG A 144 -8.91 -0.14 10.24
CA ARG A 144 -9.46 1.12 9.69
C ARG A 144 -9.87 0.96 8.23
N LEU A 145 -9.03 0.40 7.39
CA LEU A 145 -9.32 0.21 5.98
C LEU A 145 -10.50 -0.74 5.73
N LEU A 146 -10.58 -1.86 6.47
CA LEU A 146 -11.51 -2.94 6.12
C LEU A 146 -12.75 -2.98 7.01
N HIS A 147 -12.70 -2.52 8.26
CA HIS A 147 -13.91 -2.39 9.07
C HIS A 147 -14.61 -1.06 8.84
N ARG A 148 -13.88 0.07 8.91
CA ARG A 148 -14.43 1.41 8.80
C ARG A 148 -14.63 1.82 7.34
N ASP A 149 -13.53 1.88 6.58
CA ASP A 149 -13.53 2.56 5.27
C ASP A 149 -14.23 1.73 4.20
N LEU A 150 -14.07 0.40 4.19
CA LEU A 150 -14.83 -0.49 3.30
C LEU A 150 -16.33 -0.45 3.59
N SER A 151 -16.73 -0.20 4.84
CA SER A 151 -18.13 -0.13 5.25
C SER A 151 -18.72 1.30 5.18
N ASN A 152 -17.95 2.26 4.70
CA ASN A 152 -18.40 3.62 4.45
C ASN A 152 -18.98 3.75 3.03
N PRO A 153 -20.26 4.14 2.87
CA PRO A 153 -20.89 4.27 1.55
C PRO A 153 -20.29 5.37 0.66
N ASP A 154 -19.54 6.33 1.24
CA ASP A 154 -18.87 7.38 0.48
C ASP A 154 -17.67 6.86 -0.31
N HIS A 155 -17.13 5.71 0.07
CA HIS A 155 -15.97 5.08 -0.56
C HIS A 155 -16.44 4.04 -1.59
N GLN A 156 -16.01 4.21 -2.84
CA GLN A 156 -16.36 3.27 -3.89
C GLN A 156 -15.46 2.04 -3.90
N THR A 157 -16.02 0.93 -4.36
CA THR A 157 -15.31 -0.31 -4.64
C THR A 157 -15.58 -0.76 -6.08
N ASN A 158 -14.81 -1.72 -6.58
CA ASN A 158 -15.09 -2.33 -7.87
C ASN A 158 -16.49 -2.99 -7.93
N LEU A 159 -17.09 -3.32 -6.79
CA LEU A 159 -18.42 -3.91 -6.74
C LEU A 159 -19.49 -2.91 -7.18
N HIS A 160 -19.31 -1.62 -6.93
CA HIS A 160 -20.25 -0.57 -7.35
C HIS A 160 -20.43 -0.47 -8.88
N LEU A 161 -19.49 -0.99 -9.66
CA LEU A 161 -19.63 -1.04 -11.12
C LEU A 161 -20.82 -1.91 -11.54
N HIS A 162 -21.11 -2.98 -10.80
CA HIS A 162 -22.08 -4.00 -11.19
C HIS A 162 -23.18 -4.27 -10.15
N TYR A 163 -23.04 -3.73 -8.94
CA TYR A 163 -23.94 -4.03 -7.82
C TYR A 163 -24.38 -2.77 -7.08
N GLU A 164 -25.63 -2.78 -6.63
CA GLU A 164 -26.13 -1.92 -5.56
C GLU A 164 -25.73 -2.56 -4.23
N THR A 165 -25.11 -1.77 -3.35
CA THR A 165 -24.55 -2.24 -2.09
C THR A 165 -25.46 -1.88 -0.92
N SER A 166 -25.90 -2.87 -0.14
CA SER A 166 -26.60 -2.67 1.13
C SER A 166 -25.59 -2.62 2.26
N TYR A 167 -25.27 -1.44 2.73
CA TYR A 167 -24.29 -1.25 3.81
C TYR A 167 -24.80 -1.72 5.17
N PRO A 168 -23.93 -2.19 6.07
CA PRO A 168 -24.28 -2.52 7.44
C PRO A 168 -24.82 -1.29 8.19
N HIS A 169 -25.86 -1.50 9.00
CA HIS A 169 -26.46 -0.41 9.78
C HIS A 169 -25.62 -0.03 11.00
N GLY A 170 -25.73 1.24 11.44
CA GLY A 170 -25.14 1.72 12.69
C GLY A 170 -23.63 1.73 12.70
N GLY A 171 -22.97 1.96 11.58
CA GLY A 171 -21.50 2.02 11.47
C GLY A 171 -20.80 0.67 11.67
N LYS A 172 -21.55 -0.43 11.59
CA LYS A 172 -20.98 -1.78 11.68
C LYS A 172 -20.16 -2.12 10.42
N SER A 173 -19.23 -3.03 10.59
CA SER A 173 -18.43 -3.58 9.49
C SER A 173 -19.16 -4.67 8.72
N PHE A 174 -18.83 -4.84 7.43
CA PHE A 174 -19.26 -6.02 6.67
C PHE A 174 -18.83 -7.34 7.34
N PHE A 175 -17.73 -7.35 8.09
CA PHE A 175 -17.30 -8.52 8.85
C PHE A 175 -18.21 -8.84 10.05
N SER A 176 -19.06 -7.90 10.48
CA SER A 176 -20.11 -8.13 11.49
C SER A 176 -21.38 -8.74 10.91
N GLU A 177 -21.51 -8.77 9.58
CA GLU A 177 -22.66 -9.33 8.90
C GLU A 177 -22.58 -10.86 8.80
N ASN A 178 -23.75 -11.50 8.72
CA ASN A 178 -23.77 -12.93 8.41
C ASN A 178 -23.15 -13.15 7.01
N PRO A 179 -22.15 -14.04 6.87
CA PRO A 179 -21.50 -14.31 5.59
C PRO A 179 -22.44 -14.65 4.44
N THR A 180 -23.59 -15.29 4.72
CA THR A 180 -24.60 -15.68 3.72
C THR A 180 -25.62 -14.59 3.42
N SER A 181 -25.61 -13.45 4.14
CA SER A 181 -26.52 -12.35 3.84
C SER A 181 -26.21 -11.72 2.48
N VAL A 182 -27.24 -11.55 1.65
CA VAL A 182 -27.11 -10.92 0.34
C VAL A 182 -27.09 -9.39 0.54
N LYS A 183 -25.95 -8.80 0.29
CA LYS A 183 -25.72 -7.35 0.45
C LYS A 183 -25.42 -6.64 -0.87
N PHE A 184 -25.17 -7.38 -1.93
CA PHE A 184 -24.81 -6.85 -3.23
C PHE A 184 -25.80 -7.34 -4.28
N ILE A 185 -26.73 -6.46 -4.64
CA ILE A 185 -27.79 -6.74 -5.61
C ILE A 185 -27.29 -6.36 -7.00
N SER A 186 -27.33 -7.30 -7.93
CA SER A 186 -26.86 -7.04 -9.29
C SER A 186 -27.71 -5.98 -9.99
N LYS A 187 -27.06 -5.02 -10.63
CA LYS A 187 -27.68 -4.01 -11.50
C LYS A 187 -28.16 -4.62 -12.82
N ASP A 188 -27.51 -5.70 -13.26
CA ASP A 188 -27.88 -6.49 -14.42
C ASP A 188 -27.94 -7.97 -14.04
N GLN A 189 -29.12 -8.46 -13.76
CA GLN A 189 -29.35 -9.84 -13.31
C GLN A 189 -29.17 -10.90 -14.41
N ILE A 190 -29.05 -10.48 -15.67
CA ILE A 190 -28.72 -11.36 -16.78
C ILE A 190 -27.24 -11.65 -16.78
N ALA A 191 -26.42 -10.60 -16.62
CA ALA A 191 -24.96 -10.71 -16.62
C ALA A 191 -24.38 -11.19 -15.28
N HIS A 192 -25.00 -10.82 -14.17
CA HIS A 192 -24.45 -11.05 -12.82
C HIS A 192 -25.52 -11.54 -11.85
N LYS A 193 -25.15 -12.49 -10.99
CA LYS A 193 -25.98 -12.94 -9.86
C LYS A 193 -25.72 -12.07 -8.63
N ASN A 194 -26.71 -11.90 -7.77
CA ASN A 194 -26.54 -11.28 -6.47
C ASN A 194 -25.42 -11.97 -5.66
N LEU A 195 -24.73 -11.20 -4.82
CA LEU A 195 -23.64 -11.72 -4.00
C LEU A 195 -24.00 -11.62 -2.52
N ASP A 196 -23.69 -12.69 -1.79
CA ASP A 196 -23.58 -12.65 -0.34
C ASP A 196 -22.27 -11.99 0.12
N CYS A 197 -22.19 -11.64 1.40
CA CYS A 197 -21.02 -10.99 1.98
C CYS A 197 -19.76 -11.84 1.77
N LYS A 198 -19.82 -13.14 2.00
CA LYS A 198 -18.68 -14.04 1.89
C LYS A 198 -18.10 -14.03 0.48
N LYS A 199 -18.97 -14.25 -0.51
CA LYS A 199 -18.54 -14.29 -1.91
C LYS A 199 -17.99 -12.94 -2.38
N ALA A 200 -18.59 -11.83 -1.93
CA ALA A 200 -18.12 -10.50 -2.23
C ALA A 200 -16.72 -10.27 -1.64
N LEU A 201 -16.54 -10.42 -0.34
CA LEU A 201 -15.28 -10.09 0.35
C LEU A 201 -14.15 -11.09 0.07
N GLU A 202 -14.45 -12.38 -0.09
CA GLU A 202 -13.41 -13.38 -0.38
C GLU A 202 -12.96 -13.40 -1.84
N LYS A 203 -13.89 -13.17 -2.80
CA LYS A 203 -13.62 -13.48 -4.21
C LYS A 203 -13.82 -12.34 -5.19
N LYS A 204 -14.65 -11.34 -4.87
CA LYS A 204 -15.05 -10.33 -5.84
C LYS A 204 -14.53 -8.93 -5.55
N LEU A 205 -14.28 -8.61 -4.29
CA LEU A 205 -13.67 -7.35 -3.91
C LEU A 205 -12.21 -7.31 -4.38
N ARG A 206 -11.88 -6.28 -5.18
CA ARG A 206 -10.56 -6.08 -5.78
C ARG A 206 -9.92 -4.77 -5.38
N TRP A 207 -10.73 -3.75 -5.18
CA TRP A 207 -10.23 -2.45 -4.75
C TRP A 207 -11.30 -1.64 -4.02
N LEU A 208 -10.84 -0.71 -3.23
CA LEU A 208 -11.56 0.32 -2.50
C LEU A 208 -10.84 1.65 -2.74
N THR A 209 -11.57 2.74 -2.96
CA THR A 209 -11.01 4.10 -3.07
C THR A 209 -11.24 4.89 -1.81
N LEU A 210 -10.28 5.72 -1.41
CA LEU A 210 -10.38 6.66 -0.29
C LEU A 210 -10.14 8.08 -0.81
N GLY A 211 -10.90 9.06 -0.31
CA GLY A 211 -10.78 10.43 -0.79
C GLY A 211 -11.18 10.56 -2.27
N GLY A 212 -10.28 11.02 -3.11
CA GLY A 212 -10.51 11.12 -4.55
C GLY A 212 -10.98 9.80 -5.16
N GLN A 213 -12.09 9.85 -5.90
CA GLN A 213 -12.71 8.67 -6.51
C GLN A 213 -12.25 8.55 -7.98
N TYR A 214 -11.38 7.57 -8.25
CA TYR A 214 -10.81 7.36 -9.57
C TYR A 214 -11.82 6.78 -10.57
N ASP A 215 -11.97 7.42 -11.73
CA ASP A 215 -12.76 6.89 -12.85
C ASP A 215 -11.88 6.00 -13.75
N TRP A 216 -12.08 4.69 -13.64
CA TRP A 216 -11.32 3.68 -14.38
C TRP A 216 -11.59 3.72 -15.89
N SER A 217 -12.75 4.22 -16.31
CA SER A 217 -13.13 4.32 -17.73
C SER A 217 -12.44 5.49 -18.42
N ARG A 218 -12.37 6.63 -17.72
CA ARG A 218 -11.75 7.86 -18.21
C ARG A 218 -10.28 7.96 -17.85
N LYS A 219 -9.83 7.16 -16.89
CA LYS A 219 -8.47 7.20 -16.30
C LYS A 219 -8.13 8.56 -15.72
N GLU A 220 -9.04 9.15 -14.98
CA GLU A 220 -8.90 10.48 -14.37
C GLU A 220 -9.56 10.54 -12.98
N TYR A 221 -9.25 11.58 -12.22
CA TYR A 221 -9.97 11.96 -11.00
C TYR A 221 -11.00 13.02 -11.35
N PRO A 222 -12.32 12.72 -11.26
CA PRO A 222 -13.36 13.70 -11.53
C PRO A 222 -13.23 14.92 -10.60
N LYS A 223 -13.45 16.13 -11.14
CA LYS A 223 -13.42 17.40 -10.35
C LYS A 223 -14.64 17.59 -9.46
N ASN A 224 -15.50 16.58 -9.32
CA ASN A 224 -16.67 16.62 -8.47
C ASN A 224 -16.26 16.60 -6.99
N LYS A 225 -17.25 16.87 -6.10
CA LYS A 225 -17.02 16.81 -4.65
C LYS A 225 -16.64 15.39 -4.23
N ASN A 226 -15.36 15.18 -3.97
CA ASN A 226 -14.84 13.93 -3.44
C ASN A 226 -15.13 13.79 -1.93
N PRO A 227 -15.30 12.57 -1.41
CA PRO A 227 -15.25 12.33 0.03
C PRO A 227 -13.94 12.85 0.62
N LYS A 228 -13.98 13.25 1.88
CA LYS A 228 -12.74 13.61 2.58
C LYS A 228 -11.85 12.38 2.74
N PHE A 229 -10.56 12.54 2.48
CA PHE A 229 -9.59 11.50 2.79
C PHE A 229 -9.56 11.23 4.31
N PRO A 230 -9.45 9.96 4.76
CA PRO A 230 -9.43 9.63 6.20
C PRO A 230 -8.29 10.35 6.92
N HIS A 231 -8.65 11.21 7.87
CA HIS A 231 -7.72 12.12 8.52
C HIS A 231 -6.59 11.43 9.28
N ASP A 232 -6.90 10.34 9.95
CA ASP A 232 -5.93 9.52 10.70
C ASP A 232 -4.89 8.86 9.78
N ILE A 233 -5.33 8.32 8.63
CA ILE A 233 -4.43 7.78 7.61
C ILE A 233 -3.61 8.93 7.00
N SER A 234 -4.23 10.09 6.75
CA SER A 234 -3.51 11.28 6.27
C SER A 234 -2.39 11.69 7.24
N LYS A 235 -2.67 11.77 8.54
CA LYS A 235 -1.66 12.09 9.55
C LYS A 235 -0.50 11.08 9.57
N LEU A 236 -0.80 9.78 9.47
CA LEU A 236 0.23 8.74 9.37
C LEU A 236 1.14 8.99 8.17
N ILE A 237 0.55 9.20 7.00
CA ILE A 237 1.33 9.38 5.76
C ILE A 237 2.15 10.67 5.80
N VAL A 238 1.58 11.80 6.20
CA VAL A 238 2.30 13.09 6.32
C VAL A 238 3.44 12.99 7.35
N GLY A 239 3.20 12.29 8.46
CA GLY A 239 4.23 12.09 9.47
C GLY A 239 5.42 11.25 8.98
N LEU A 240 5.18 10.29 8.08
CA LEU A 240 6.22 9.46 7.48
C LEU A 240 6.83 10.10 6.22
N PHE A 241 6.03 10.81 5.43
CA PHE A 241 6.40 11.39 4.13
C PHE A 241 5.84 12.82 4.02
N PRO A 242 6.49 13.82 4.62
CA PRO A 242 5.94 15.17 4.76
C PRO A 242 5.79 15.95 3.44
N CYS A 243 6.35 15.44 2.34
CA CYS A 243 6.23 16.06 1.02
C CYS A 243 4.96 15.62 0.23
N ILE A 244 4.10 14.81 0.84
CA ILE A 244 2.83 14.35 0.24
C ILE A 244 1.67 14.86 1.07
N GLU A 245 0.67 15.42 0.40
CA GLU A 245 -0.64 15.65 0.96
C GLU A 245 -1.60 14.55 0.47
N PRO A 246 -2.03 13.62 1.35
CA PRO A 246 -2.92 12.53 0.96
C PRO A 246 -4.31 13.03 0.58
N GLN A 247 -4.64 12.96 -0.70
CA GLN A 247 -5.93 13.38 -1.25
C GLN A 247 -6.72 12.20 -1.81
N ALA A 248 -6.04 11.15 -2.28
CA ALA A 248 -6.65 9.92 -2.76
C ALA A 248 -5.82 8.70 -2.38
N ALA A 249 -6.50 7.57 -2.23
CA ALA A 249 -5.84 6.27 -2.21
C ALA A 249 -6.68 5.20 -2.89
N ILE A 250 -5.96 4.21 -3.43
CA ILE A 250 -6.53 2.94 -3.87
C ILE A 250 -6.02 1.86 -2.93
N VAL A 251 -6.95 1.16 -2.29
CA VAL A 251 -6.66 -0.03 -1.49
C VAL A 251 -6.92 -1.24 -2.37
N ASN A 252 -5.87 -1.86 -2.87
CA ASN A 252 -5.97 -3.06 -3.68
C ASN A 252 -6.02 -4.31 -2.81
N LEU A 253 -6.89 -5.26 -3.17
CA LEU A 253 -7.07 -6.52 -2.48
C LEU A 253 -6.77 -7.68 -3.43
N TYR A 254 -5.76 -8.46 -3.09
CA TYR A 254 -5.33 -9.61 -3.88
C TYR A 254 -5.47 -10.91 -3.11
N SER A 255 -5.70 -11.99 -3.86
CA SER A 255 -5.53 -13.36 -3.40
C SER A 255 -4.43 -14.04 -4.22
N PRO A 256 -3.84 -15.15 -3.77
CA PRO A 256 -2.97 -15.95 -4.60
C PRO A 256 -3.62 -16.28 -5.95
N GLY A 257 -2.86 -16.10 -7.03
CA GLY A 257 -3.33 -16.18 -8.40
C GLY A 257 -3.83 -14.86 -9.01
N ASP A 258 -4.09 -13.83 -8.21
CA ASP A 258 -4.38 -12.49 -8.71
C ASP A 258 -3.09 -11.78 -9.14
N THR A 259 -3.21 -10.88 -10.10
CA THR A 259 -2.13 -10.06 -10.62
C THR A 259 -2.59 -8.62 -10.83
N LEU A 260 -1.65 -7.68 -10.84
CA LEU A 260 -1.86 -6.32 -11.34
C LEU A 260 -0.97 -6.12 -12.56
N SER A 261 -1.58 -5.94 -13.72
CA SER A 261 -0.86 -5.73 -14.98
C SER A 261 0.03 -4.49 -14.93
N LEU A 262 1.08 -4.48 -15.73
CA LEU A 262 1.95 -3.31 -15.86
C LEU A 262 1.15 -2.07 -16.29
N HIS A 263 1.32 -0.99 -15.54
CA HIS A 263 0.67 0.30 -15.76
C HIS A 263 1.56 1.43 -15.22
N ARG A 264 1.15 2.66 -15.47
CA ARG A 264 1.72 3.87 -14.88
C ARG A 264 0.62 4.66 -14.19
N ASP A 265 0.94 5.23 -13.04
CA ASP A 265 0.08 6.19 -12.35
C ASP A 265 0.40 7.61 -12.85
N VAL A 266 -0.38 8.11 -13.80
CA VAL A 266 -0.14 9.36 -14.52
C VAL A 266 -1.37 10.26 -14.62
N SER A 267 -2.38 10.00 -13.79
CA SER A 267 -3.67 10.70 -13.82
C SER A 267 -3.76 11.89 -12.87
N GLU A 268 -2.75 12.07 -12.03
CA GLU A 268 -2.65 13.19 -11.09
C GLU A 268 -2.15 14.44 -11.80
N GLU A 269 -2.64 15.63 -11.39
CA GLU A 269 -2.24 16.91 -11.94
C GLU A 269 -0.87 17.40 -11.41
N VAL A 270 -0.34 16.71 -10.37
CA VAL A 270 0.94 17.02 -9.73
C VAL A 270 1.87 15.80 -9.75
N ASP A 271 3.16 16.05 -9.76
CA ASP A 271 4.21 15.01 -9.75
C ASP A 271 4.74 14.70 -8.34
N ARG A 272 3.88 14.89 -7.33
CA ARG A 272 4.21 14.52 -5.95
C ARG A 272 4.44 13.02 -5.84
N GLY A 273 5.24 12.64 -4.86
CA GLY A 273 5.54 11.23 -4.63
C GLY A 273 4.30 10.37 -4.38
N LEU A 274 4.44 9.07 -4.55
CA LEU A 274 3.42 8.07 -4.33
C LEU A 274 3.89 7.11 -3.24
N VAL A 275 3.06 6.90 -2.21
CA VAL A 275 3.35 5.97 -1.11
C VAL A 275 2.56 4.70 -1.28
N SER A 276 3.24 3.55 -1.32
CA SER A 276 2.63 2.23 -1.46
C SER A 276 2.98 1.35 -0.26
N ILE A 277 1.98 1.00 0.55
CA ILE A 277 2.11 0.19 1.77
C ILE A 277 1.62 -1.22 1.51
N SER A 278 2.41 -2.22 1.90
CA SER A 278 2.12 -3.64 1.74
C SER A 278 1.69 -4.27 3.06
N LEU A 279 0.59 -5.05 3.05
CA LEU A 279 0.05 -5.74 4.22
C LEU A 279 -0.41 -7.17 3.82
N GLY A 280 -0.23 -8.14 4.70
CA GLY A 280 -0.67 -9.52 4.50
C GLY A 280 0.36 -10.38 3.75
N CYS A 281 -0.04 -11.08 2.70
CA CYS A 281 0.86 -11.96 1.94
C CYS A 281 1.91 -11.16 1.16
N ASP A 282 3.07 -11.76 0.99
CA ASP A 282 4.16 -11.24 0.17
C ASP A 282 3.79 -11.23 -1.31
N ALA A 283 4.45 -10.37 -2.07
CA ALA A 283 4.27 -10.30 -3.51
C ALA A 283 5.55 -9.89 -4.23
N TYR A 284 5.72 -10.39 -5.43
CA TYR A 284 6.67 -9.79 -6.35
C TYR A 284 6.07 -8.53 -6.97
N PHE A 285 6.90 -7.49 -7.02
CA PHE A 285 6.59 -6.21 -7.63
C PHE A 285 7.65 -5.91 -8.69
N ILE A 286 7.21 -5.65 -9.91
CA ILE A 286 8.09 -5.27 -11.01
C ILE A 286 7.93 -3.78 -11.23
N ILE A 287 9.06 -3.09 -11.33
CA ILE A 287 9.11 -1.68 -11.70
C ILE A 287 10.16 -1.49 -12.78
N GLY A 288 9.90 -0.62 -13.76
CA GLY A 288 10.87 -0.34 -14.80
C GLY A 288 10.59 0.99 -15.50
N LEU A 289 11.66 1.63 -15.91
CA LEU A 289 11.67 2.90 -16.63
C LEU A 289 12.47 2.76 -17.91
N GLN A 290 11.95 3.32 -18.99
CA GLN A 290 12.68 3.41 -20.25
C GLN A 290 13.37 4.76 -20.33
N ASN A 291 14.69 4.74 -20.50
CA ASN A 291 15.45 5.93 -20.81
C ASN A 291 15.04 6.41 -22.22
N LYS A 292 14.61 7.66 -22.34
CA LYS A 292 14.09 8.21 -23.58
C LYS A 292 15.17 8.39 -24.66
N ASP A 293 16.39 8.66 -24.23
CA ASP A 293 17.50 8.97 -25.15
C ASP A 293 18.18 7.69 -25.64
N THR A 294 18.44 6.73 -24.76
CA THR A 294 19.13 5.48 -25.10
C THR A 294 18.16 4.34 -25.48
N MET A 295 16.86 4.49 -25.17
CA MET A 295 15.83 3.45 -25.28
C MET A 295 16.10 2.22 -24.40
N GLU A 296 17.12 2.25 -23.57
CA GLU A 296 17.42 1.21 -22.60
C GLU A 296 16.37 1.19 -21.48
N ILE A 297 16.11 -0.01 -20.95
CA ILE A 297 15.14 -0.19 -19.86
C ILE A 297 15.90 -0.60 -18.60
N GLU A 298 15.82 0.25 -17.59
CA GLU A 298 16.19 -0.11 -16.24
C GLU A 298 14.98 -0.72 -15.55
N SER A 299 15.14 -1.87 -14.92
CA SER A 299 14.05 -2.55 -14.23
C SER A 299 14.52 -3.31 -13.01
N GLU A 300 13.65 -3.37 -12.02
CA GLU A 300 13.86 -4.10 -10.79
C GLU A 300 12.67 -5.02 -10.49
N VAL A 301 12.95 -6.12 -9.80
CA VAL A 301 11.96 -7.03 -9.26
C VAL A 301 12.15 -7.08 -7.76
N LEU A 302 11.17 -6.59 -7.02
CA LEU A 302 11.20 -6.51 -5.57
C LEU A 302 10.30 -7.58 -4.97
N LEU A 303 10.76 -8.24 -3.91
CA LEU A 303 9.92 -9.04 -3.03
C LEU A 303 9.45 -8.14 -1.88
N LEU A 304 8.16 -7.82 -1.86
CA LEU A 304 7.56 -6.96 -0.86
C LEU A 304 6.87 -7.79 0.21
N HIS A 305 7.25 -7.53 1.46
CA HIS A 305 6.67 -8.16 2.65
C HIS A 305 5.63 -7.26 3.31
N SER A 306 4.88 -7.84 4.24
CA SER A 306 3.94 -7.08 5.08
C SER A 306 4.69 -6.05 5.94
N GLY A 307 4.25 -4.80 5.89
CA GLY A 307 4.90 -3.68 6.60
C GLY A 307 5.90 -2.91 5.76
N ASP A 308 6.28 -3.40 4.57
CA ASP A 308 7.14 -2.68 3.65
C ASP A 308 6.40 -1.50 3.02
N VAL A 309 7.15 -0.43 2.80
CA VAL A 309 6.65 0.77 2.13
C VAL A 309 7.55 1.14 0.97
N LEU A 310 6.96 1.32 -0.20
CA LEU A 310 7.59 1.94 -1.35
C LEU A 310 7.23 3.44 -1.39
N TYR A 311 8.21 4.26 -1.70
CA TYR A 311 8.02 5.67 -1.99
C TYR A 311 8.62 5.99 -3.35
N MET A 312 7.75 6.25 -4.31
CA MET A 312 8.11 6.53 -5.69
C MET A 312 8.08 8.05 -5.91
N THR A 313 9.23 8.62 -6.26
CA THR A 313 9.42 10.05 -6.52
C THR A 313 10.22 10.23 -7.79
N GLN A 314 10.37 11.47 -8.26
CA GLN A 314 11.17 11.80 -9.43
C GLN A 314 10.80 10.91 -10.64
N GLU A 315 11.76 10.30 -11.31
CA GLU A 315 11.52 9.46 -12.49
C GLU A 315 10.74 8.18 -12.16
N SER A 316 11.04 7.55 -11.01
CA SER A 316 10.33 6.33 -10.58
C SER A 316 8.84 6.55 -10.35
N ARG A 317 8.41 7.81 -10.09
CA ARG A 317 7.00 8.17 -9.92
C ARG A 317 6.15 7.79 -11.14
N PHE A 318 6.76 7.83 -12.32
CA PHE A 318 6.12 7.56 -13.58
C PHE A 318 6.57 6.24 -14.24
N ALA A 319 7.30 5.41 -13.50
CA ALA A 319 7.76 4.13 -13.97
C ALA A 319 6.60 3.13 -14.19
N TRP A 320 6.75 2.26 -15.18
CA TRP A 320 5.89 1.11 -15.37
C TRP A 320 6.03 0.18 -14.19
N HIS A 321 4.92 -0.22 -13.60
CA HIS A 321 4.96 -1.15 -12.47
C HIS A 321 3.76 -2.10 -12.47
N GLY A 322 3.93 -3.24 -11.78
CA GLY A 322 2.88 -4.25 -11.67
C GLY A 322 3.22 -5.34 -10.68
N VAL A 323 2.23 -6.17 -10.38
CA VAL A 323 2.35 -7.30 -9.45
C VAL A 323 2.08 -8.60 -10.21
N PRO A 324 3.12 -9.34 -10.60
CA PRO A 324 2.94 -10.58 -11.36
C PRO A 324 2.48 -11.75 -10.49
N MET A 325 2.77 -11.74 -9.17
CA MET A 325 2.51 -12.89 -8.31
C MET A 325 2.33 -12.48 -6.84
N ILE A 326 1.35 -13.08 -6.20
CA ILE A 326 1.14 -13.08 -4.75
C ILE A 326 1.57 -14.44 -4.21
N LEU A 327 2.38 -14.46 -3.15
CA LEU A 327 2.94 -15.68 -2.59
C LEU A 327 2.00 -16.28 -1.54
N GLU A 328 1.65 -17.54 -1.73
CA GLU A 328 0.82 -18.27 -0.76
C GLU A 328 1.59 -18.55 0.55
N ASN A 329 0.86 -18.58 1.66
CA ASN A 329 1.37 -18.96 2.98
C ASN A 329 2.47 -18.04 3.55
N THR A 330 2.63 -16.83 3.02
CA THR A 330 3.61 -15.83 3.48
C THR A 330 3.02 -14.76 4.40
N CYS A 331 1.71 -14.79 4.65
CA CYS A 331 1.10 -13.88 5.61
C CYS A 331 1.77 -14.03 6.99
N PRO A 332 2.26 -12.95 7.61
CA PRO A 332 2.98 -13.05 8.88
C PRO A 332 2.07 -13.52 10.01
N GLU A 333 2.64 -14.26 10.97
CA GLU A 333 1.90 -14.93 12.03
C GLU A 333 1.00 -13.99 12.83
N TYR A 334 1.51 -12.78 13.13
CA TYR A 334 0.77 -11.78 13.89
C TYR A 334 -0.49 -11.22 13.18
N LEU A 335 -0.62 -11.40 11.86
CA LEU A 335 -1.82 -11.00 11.10
C LEU A 335 -2.78 -12.15 10.87
N LYS A 336 -2.33 -13.41 10.93
CA LYS A 336 -3.15 -14.56 10.50
C LYS A 336 -4.52 -14.66 11.14
N ASN A 337 -4.65 -14.20 12.41
CA ASN A 337 -5.93 -14.21 13.12
C ASN A 337 -6.85 -13.02 12.80
N TRP A 338 -6.41 -12.05 11.97
CA TRP A 338 -7.28 -10.94 11.60
C TRP A 338 -8.51 -11.43 10.78
N PRO A 339 -9.73 -10.95 11.01
CA PRO A 339 -10.13 -9.76 11.78
C PRO A 339 -10.23 -9.93 13.30
N GLY A 340 -9.94 -11.10 13.87
CA GLY A 340 -9.95 -11.33 15.30
C GLY A 340 -11.03 -12.30 15.75
N ASP A 341 -10.94 -12.71 17.03
CA ASP A 341 -11.84 -13.73 17.59
C ASP A 341 -13.29 -13.26 17.75
N GLU A 342 -13.51 -11.93 17.75
CA GLU A 342 -14.85 -11.33 17.71
C GLU A 342 -15.59 -11.54 16.38
N PHE A 343 -14.88 -11.97 15.34
CA PHE A 343 -15.41 -12.26 14.02
C PHE A 343 -15.20 -13.73 13.60
N PRO A 344 -15.69 -14.71 14.34
CA PRO A 344 -15.32 -16.12 14.18
C PRO A 344 -15.67 -16.70 12.80
N THR A 345 -16.67 -16.14 12.14
CA THR A 345 -17.07 -16.53 10.77
C THR A 345 -16.09 -16.08 9.69
N TRP A 346 -15.18 -15.18 10.02
CA TRP A 346 -14.16 -14.61 9.13
C TRP A 346 -12.73 -14.99 9.55
N LYS A 347 -12.62 -15.95 10.47
CA LYS A 347 -11.32 -16.43 10.93
C LYS A 347 -10.40 -16.74 9.75
N ASP A 348 -9.14 -16.35 9.86
CA ASP A 348 -8.09 -16.57 8.86
C ASP A 348 -8.35 -15.87 7.49
N TRP A 349 -9.26 -14.90 7.42
CA TRP A 349 -9.57 -14.22 6.15
C TRP A 349 -8.34 -13.58 5.50
N ILE A 350 -7.52 -12.88 6.28
CA ILE A 350 -6.30 -12.21 5.81
C ILE A 350 -5.18 -13.18 5.40
N LYS A 351 -5.19 -14.39 5.93
CA LYS A 351 -4.14 -15.39 5.73
C LYS A 351 -3.81 -15.67 4.25
N LYS A 352 -4.81 -15.46 3.39
CA LYS A 352 -4.70 -15.62 1.93
C LYS A 352 -4.96 -14.31 1.20
N LYS A 353 -4.63 -13.19 1.80
CA LYS A 353 -4.83 -11.88 1.19
C LYS A 353 -3.55 -11.06 1.24
N ARG A 354 -3.35 -10.28 0.21
CA ARG A 354 -2.46 -9.13 0.18
C ARG A 354 -3.32 -7.88 0.05
N ILE A 355 -3.08 -6.92 0.91
CA ILE A 355 -3.68 -5.60 0.85
C ILE A 355 -2.56 -4.61 0.51
N ASN A 356 -2.81 -3.74 -0.46
CA ASN A 356 -1.88 -2.69 -0.82
C ASN A 356 -2.60 -1.35 -0.77
N LEU A 357 -2.15 -0.48 0.11
CA LEU A 357 -2.63 0.91 0.21
C LEU A 357 -1.69 1.80 -0.61
N ASN A 358 -2.22 2.39 -1.69
CA ASN A 358 -1.49 3.24 -2.61
C ASN A 358 -2.01 4.68 -2.49
N VAL A 359 -1.24 5.56 -1.84
CA VAL A 359 -1.64 6.94 -1.48
C VAL A 359 -0.97 7.95 -2.40
N ARG A 360 -1.74 8.97 -2.82
CA ARG A 360 -1.29 9.99 -3.74
C ARG A 360 -1.91 11.35 -3.46
N GLN A 361 -1.21 12.39 -3.88
CA GLN A 361 -1.72 13.75 -4.03
C GLN A 361 -2.21 13.93 -5.47
N ILE A 362 -3.39 14.54 -5.66
CA ILE A 362 -4.01 14.72 -6.99
C ILE A 362 -3.67 16.09 -7.56
N LEU A 363 -3.76 17.14 -6.71
CA LEU A 363 -3.57 18.55 -7.10
C LEU A 363 -2.90 19.33 -5.96
N ASP A 364 -2.32 20.48 -6.30
CA ASP A 364 -1.84 21.44 -5.31
C ASP A 364 -3.02 22.34 -4.86
N GLU A 365 -3.14 22.57 -3.53
CA GLU A 365 -4.23 23.40 -2.96
C GLU A 365 -4.23 24.85 -3.50
N SER A 366 -3.08 25.35 -3.95
CA SER A 366 -2.97 26.70 -4.55
C SER A 366 -3.86 26.89 -5.78
N ASN A 367 -4.30 25.79 -6.42
CA ASN A 367 -5.18 25.83 -7.60
C ASN A 367 -6.68 25.74 -7.27
N GLN A 368 -7.07 25.66 -5.97
CA GLN A 368 -8.47 25.56 -5.57
C GLN A 368 -9.16 26.92 -5.35
N THR A 369 -8.45 28.05 -5.47
CA THR A 369 -9.01 29.39 -5.21
C THR A 369 -9.60 30.08 -6.45
N GLU A 370 -9.66 29.41 -7.60
CA GLU A 370 -10.29 29.95 -8.81
C GLU A 370 -11.38 29.03 -9.37
N CYS A 371 -12.51 28.93 -8.63
CA CYS A 371 -13.78 28.47 -9.22
C CYS A 371 -14.97 29.06 -8.44
#